data_926f9f2a1f6145ae2ea4cb50bba46f83
#
_entry.id   926f9f2a1f6145ae2ea4cb50bba46f83
#
_cell.length_a   1.000
_cell.length_b   1.000
_cell.length_c   1.000
_cell.angle_alpha   90.00
_cell.angle_beta   90.00
_cell.angle_gamma   90.00
#
_symmetry.space_group_name_H-M   'P 1'
#
loop_
_entity.id
_entity.type
_entity.pdbx_description
1 polymer ?
#
loop_
_entity_poly.entity_id
_entity_poly.type
_entity_poly.pdbx_seq_one_letter_code
_entity_poly.pdbx_strand_id
1 'polypeptide(L)'
;MEPERKEEILKKLAEAVVEFDEDMAKEFSQIAIDEGLNAFEAIMYGMAAGMETVGNLYDQQEYFVPELLMAADAMYVGLDILKPHIRKEDVKNMGQVVIGTVQGDVHDIGKNIIKLMFEVGGFEVHDLGRDVPLEKFVEEQLKTD
;
A
#
# COMPACT_ATOMS: atom_id res chain seq x y z
N MET A 1 9.04 -18.24 -14.16
CA MET A 1 9.16 -18.59 -12.72
C MET A 1 8.30 -19.79 -12.42
N GLU A 2 8.82 -20.75 -11.66
CA GLU A 2 8.06 -21.91 -11.20
C GLU A 2 6.95 -21.51 -10.24
N PRO A 3 5.76 -22.14 -10.31
CA PRO A 3 4.60 -21.73 -9.48
C PRO A 3 4.87 -21.77 -7.97
N GLU A 4 5.59 -22.79 -7.51
CA GLU A 4 5.98 -22.94 -6.09
C GLU A 4 6.88 -21.80 -5.62
N ARG A 5 7.82 -21.36 -6.47
CA ARG A 5 8.71 -20.24 -6.15
C ARG A 5 7.98 -18.91 -6.10
N LYS A 6 7.01 -18.72 -7.01
CA LYS A 6 6.12 -17.54 -6.99
C LYS A 6 5.35 -17.47 -5.68
N GLU A 7 4.72 -18.59 -5.29
CA GLU A 7 3.93 -18.66 -4.06
C GLU A 7 4.79 -18.39 -2.82
N GLU A 8 6.02 -18.92 -2.78
CA GLU A 8 6.98 -18.66 -1.71
C GLU A 8 7.28 -17.17 -1.57
N ILE A 9 7.60 -16.47 -2.68
CA ILE A 9 7.90 -15.04 -2.67
C ILE A 9 6.69 -14.24 -2.19
N LEU A 10 5.49 -14.52 -2.73
CA LEU A 10 4.27 -13.83 -2.33
C LEU A 10 3.96 -14.01 -0.84
N LYS A 11 4.14 -15.23 -0.34
CA LYS A 11 3.95 -15.56 1.09
C LYS A 11 4.95 -14.78 1.97
N LYS A 12 6.21 -14.72 1.56
CA LYS A 12 7.25 -13.97 2.29
C LYS A 12 7.00 -12.47 2.32
N LEU A 13 6.50 -11.90 1.24
CA LEU A 13 6.08 -10.50 1.19
C LEU A 13 4.90 -10.24 2.14
N ALA A 14 3.93 -11.14 2.21
CA ALA A 14 2.82 -11.02 3.14
C ALA A 14 3.27 -11.17 4.60
N GLU A 15 4.13 -12.17 4.89
CA GLU A 15 4.72 -12.36 6.22
C GLU A 15 5.48 -11.11 6.69
N ALA A 16 6.28 -10.50 5.82
CA ALA A 16 7.05 -9.30 6.12
C ALA A 16 6.16 -8.13 6.59
N VAL A 17 5.00 -7.96 5.96
CA VAL A 17 4.02 -6.93 6.36
C VAL A 17 3.38 -7.30 7.70
N VAL A 18 2.96 -8.54 7.89
CA VAL A 18 2.29 -9.01 9.12
C VAL A 18 3.23 -8.95 10.33
N GLU A 19 4.51 -9.26 10.13
CA GLU A 19 5.52 -9.31 11.20
C GLU A 19 6.31 -8.00 11.34
N PHE A 20 5.97 -6.96 10.55
CA PHE A 20 6.63 -5.64 10.55
C PHE A 20 8.12 -5.71 10.19
N ASP A 21 8.52 -6.69 9.38
CA ASP A 21 9.91 -6.94 9.01
C ASP A 21 10.27 -6.17 7.73
N GLU A 22 10.81 -4.96 7.92
CA GLU A 22 11.25 -4.10 6.82
C GLU A 22 12.40 -4.72 6.00
N ASP A 23 13.32 -5.45 6.66
CA ASP A 23 14.45 -6.09 5.99
C ASP A 23 13.97 -7.23 5.09
N MET A 24 13.05 -8.06 5.57
CA MET A 24 12.40 -9.12 4.77
C MET A 24 11.57 -8.52 3.64
N ALA A 25 10.82 -7.44 3.89
CA ALA A 25 10.05 -6.74 2.86
C ALA A 25 10.97 -6.23 1.73
N LYS A 26 12.10 -5.64 2.08
CA LYS A 26 13.12 -5.18 1.14
C LYS A 26 13.74 -6.33 0.35
N GLU A 27 14.20 -7.37 1.04
CA GLU A 27 14.86 -8.53 0.44
C GLU A 27 13.94 -9.22 -0.57
N PHE A 28 12.73 -9.59 -0.17
CA PHE A 28 11.80 -10.31 -1.05
C PHE A 28 11.19 -9.45 -2.15
N SER A 29 11.10 -8.13 -1.97
CA SER A 29 10.77 -7.22 -3.06
C SER A 29 11.86 -7.21 -4.13
N GLN A 30 13.13 -7.18 -3.74
CA GLN A 30 14.25 -7.26 -4.68
C GLN A 30 14.30 -8.61 -5.37
N ILE A 31 14.14 -9.71 -4.63
CA ILE A 31 14.07 -11.08 -5.20
C ILE A 31 12.92 -11.18 -6.23
N ALA A 32 11.75 -10.61 -5.91
CA ALA A 32 10.63 -10.59 -6.85
C ALA A 32 11.00 -9.95 -8.19
N ILE A 33 11.70 -8.82 -8.15
CA ILE A 33 12.16 -8.13 -9.35
C ILE A 33 13.24 -8.98 -10.09
N ASP A 34 14.25 -9.44 -9.39
CA ASP A 34 15.39 -10.16 -9.95
C ASP A 34 14.97 -11.48 -10.60
N GLU A 35 14.00 -12.16 -10.04
CA GLU A 35 13.44 -13.41 -10.58
C GLU A 35 12.29 -13.19 -11.58
N GLY A 36 11.95 -11.94 -11.89
CA GLY A 36 10.97 -11.57 -12.92
C GLY A 36 9.52 -11.80 -12.53
N LEU A 37 9.20 -11.80 -11.23
CA LEU A 37 7.81 -11.73 -10.77
C LEU A 37 7.21 -10.38 -11.17
N ASN A 38 5.98 -10.40 -11.66
CA ASN A 38 5.27 -9.17 -11.98
C ASN A 38 5.12 -8.30 -10.71
N ALA A 39 5.61 -7.06 -10.75
CA ALA A 39 5.63 -6.17 -9.59
C ALA A 39 4.21 -5.86 -9.07
N PHE A 40 3.23 -5.74 -9.97
CA PHE A 40 1.83 -5.55 -9.58
C PHE A 40 1.29 -6.78 -8.83
N GLU A 41 1.59 -7.99 -9.31
CA GLU A 41 1.22 -9.23 -8.60
C GLU A 41 1.90 -9.33 -7.23
N ALA A 42 3.17 -8.97 -7.12
CA ALA A 42 3.90 -8.95 -5.85
C ALA A 42 3.24 -8.00 -4.83
N ILE A 43 2.79 -6.84 -5.30
CA ILE A 43 2.07 -5.87 -4.45
C ILE A 43 0.70 -6.43 -4.05
N MET A 44 -0.11 -6.87 -5.01
CA MET A 44 -1.51 -7.24 -4.75
C MET A 44 -1.66 -8.56 -4.00
N TYR A 45 -0.87 -9.58 -4.37
CA TYR A 45 -1.01 -10.92 -3.80
C TYR A 45 0.03 -11.24 -2.72
N GLY A 46 1.04 -10.37 -2.56
CA GLY A 46 2.00 -10.43 -1.47
C GLY A 46 1.68 -9.40 -0.40
N MET A 47 2.08 -8.14 -0.63
CA MET A 47 2.01 -7.09 0.39
C MET A 47 0.59 -6.72 0.80
N ALA A 48 -0.33 -6.54 -0.16
CA ALA A 48 -1.72 -6.21 0.15
C ALA A 48 -2.43 -7.34 0.89
N ALA A 49 -2.15 -8.60 0.54
CA ALA A 49 -2.66 -9.76 1.27
C ALA A 49 -2.14 -9.79 2.72
N GLY A 50 -0.89 -9.39 2.95
CA GLY A 50 -0.35 -9.18 4.30
C GLY A 50 -1.10 -8.09 5.06
N MET A 51 -1.36 -6.96 4.41
CA MET A 51 -2.10 -5.85 5.02
C MET A 51 -3.56 -6.20 5.32
N GLU A 52 -4.21 -7.01 4.49
CA GLU A 52 -5.54 -7.56 4.76
C GLU A 52 -5.52 -8.43 6.03
N THR A 53 -4.48 -9.26 6.20
CA THR A 53 -4.29 -10.06 7.42
C THR A 53 -4.13 -9.16 8.65
N VAL A 54 -3.34 -8.09 8.54
CA VAL A 54 -3.16 -7.08 9.60
C VAL A 54 -4.50 -6.42 9.96
N GLY A 55 -5.32 -6.09 8.96
CA GLY A 55 -6.67 -5.55 9.16
C GLY A 55 -7.57 -6.53 9.93
N ASN A 56 -7.53 -7.81 9.58
CA ASN A 56 -8.27 -8.85 10.29
C ASN A 56 -7.83 -9.02 11.76
N LEU A 57 -6.50 -8.97 12.02
CA LEU A 57 -5.96 -9.02 13.38
C LEU A 57 -6.37 -7.78 14.20
N TYR A 58 -6.46 -6.63 13.56
CA TYR A 58 -6.98 -5.42 14.19
C TYR A 58 -8.46 -5.56 14.56
N ASP A 59 -9.30 -6.08 13.66
CA ASP A 59 -10.73 -6.31 13.92
C ASP A 59 -10.95 -7.33 15.04
N GLN A 60 -10.05 -8.30 15.18
CA GLN A 60 -10.05 -9.30 16.25
C GLN A 60 -9.47 -8.77 17.58
N GLN A 61 -9.01 -7.51 17.60
CA GLN A 61 -8.36 -6.90 18.76
C GLN A 61 -7.04 -7.57 19.19
N GLU A 62 -6.39 -8.27 18.26
CA GLU A 62 -5.05 -8.81 18.45
C GLU A 62 -3.98 -7.78 18.11
N TYR A 63 -4.24 -6.93 17.08
CA TYR A 63 -3.43 -5.79 16.70
C TYR A 63 -4.16 -4.49 17.01
N PHE A 64 -3.39 -3.43 17.26
CA PHE A 64 -3.86 -2.08 17.55
C PHE A 64 -3.23 -1.08 16.59
N VAL A 65 -3.50 0.22 16.76
CA VAL A 65 -2.99 1.26 15.85
C VAL A 65 -1.46 1.25 15.70
N PRO A 66 -0.65 1.02 16.75
CA PRO A 66 0.81 0.94 16.57
C PRO A 66 1.24 -0.18 15.60
N GLU A 67 0.61 -1.37 15.68
CA GLU A 67 0.90 -2.49 14.77
C GLU A 67 0.50 -2.19 13.34
N LEU A 68 -0.63 -1.47 13.12
CA LEU A 68 -1.02 -1.01 11.79
C LEU A 68 0.03 -0.09 11.17
N LEU A 69 0.61 0.80 11.97
CA LEU A 69 1.66 1.72 11.50
C LEU A 69 2.95 0.99 11.15
N MET A 70 3.38 0.06 11.99
CA MET A 70 4.57 -0.75 11.72
C MET A 70 4.40 -1.63 10.48
N ALA A 71 3.21 -2.22 10.30
CA ALA A 71 2.90 -2.97 9.08
C ALA A 71 2.91 -2.08 7.83
N ALA A 72 2.38 -0.85 7.93
CA ALA A 72 2.42 0.11 6.85
C ALA A 72 3.86 0.52 6.50
N ASP A 73 4.74 0.73 7.49
CA ASP A 73 6.15 1.04 7.25
C ASP A 73 6.85 -0.08 6.48
N ALA A 74 6.70 -1.34 6.89
CA ALA A 74 7.23 -2.50 6.19
C ALA A 74 6.68 -2.58 4.75
N MET A 75 5.38 -2.33 4.56
CA MET A 75 4.77 -2.29 3.24
C MET A 75 5.34 -1.16 2.36
N TYR A 76 5.56 0.05 2.90
CA TYR A 76 6.14 1.16 2.14
C TYR A 76 7.55 0.85 1.65
N VAL A 77 8.38 0.21 2.48
CA VAL A 77 9.74 -0.22 2.09
C VAL A 77 9.70 -1.11 0.85
N GLY A 78 8.82 -2.09 0.82
CA GLY A 78 8.69 -2.96 -0.35
C GLY A 78 8.06 -2.25 -1.56
N LEU A 79 7.06 -1.39 -1.33
CA LEU A 79 6.44 -0.60 -2.40
C LEU A 79 7.43 0.32 -3.11
N ASP A 80 8.38 0.93 -2.40
CA ASP A 80 9.40 1.80 -2.99
C ASP A 80 10.29 1.04 -3.98
N ILE A 81 10.50 -0.27 -3.76
CA ILE A 81 11.25 -1.14 -4.66
C ILE A 81 10.37 -1.61 -5.83
N LEU A 82 9.14 -2.03 -5.56
CA LEU A 82 8.26 -2.65 -6.56
C LEU A 82 7.59 -1.63 -7.49
N LYS A 83 7.15 -0.46 -7.00
CA LYS A 83 6.42 0.55 -7.78
C LYS A 83 7.11 0.95 -9.09
N PRO A 84 8.44 1.21 -9.14
CA PRO A 84 9.10 1.59 -10.40
C PRO A 84 9.04 0.51 -11.48
N HIS A 85 8.77 -0.73 -11.10
CA HIS A 85 8.70 -1.89 -12.00
C HIS A 85 7.28 -2.27 -12.42
N ILE A 86 6.26 -1.53 -11.97
CA ILE A 86 4.88 -1.74 -12.42
C ILE A 86 4.75 -1.32 -13.87
N ARG A 87 4.26 -2.23 -14.71
CA ARG A 87 3.99 -1.92 -16.11
C ARG A 87 2.65 -1.20 -16.23
N LYS A 88 2.56 -0.20 -17.11
CA LYS A 88 1.32 0.55 -17.36
C LYS A 88 0.14 -0.35 -17.78
N GLU A 89 0.44 -1.49 -18.37
CA GLU A 89 -0.54 -2.48 -18.83
C GLU A 89 -1.18 -3.26 -17.67
N ASP A 90 -0.47 -3.36 -16.54
CA ASP A 90 -0.93 -4.09 -15.35
C ASP A 90 -1.84 -3.23 -14.47
N VAL A 91 -1.70 -1.91 -14.58
CA VAL A 91 -2.54 -0.96 -13.85
C VAL A 91 -3.84 -0.80 -14.61
N LYS A 92 -4.86 -1.56 -14.23
CA LYS A 92 -6.23 -1.14 -14.53
C LYS A 92 -6.40 0.21 -13.85
N ASN A 93 -6.60 1.27 -14.65
CA ASN A 93 -6.94 2.57 -14.10
C ASN A 93 -8.25 2.45 -13.33
N MET A 94 -8.15 2.21 -12.02
CA MET A 94 -9.29 2.07 -11.14
C MET A 94 -9.97 3.41 -10.87
N GLY A 95 -9.34 4.49 -11.29
CA GLY A 95 -9.79 5.85 -11.09
C GLY A 95 -8.86 6.67 -10.22
N GLN A 96 -9.27 7.89 -9.93
CA GLN A 96 -8.52 8.83 -9.12
C GLN A 96 -9.25 9.12 -7.81
N VAL A 97 -8.52 9.32 -6.74
CA VAL A 97 -9.05 9.63 -5.41
C VAL A 97 -8.36 10.87 -4.88
N VAL A 98 -9.13 11.84 -4.43
CA VAL A 98 -8.63 13.00 -3.70
C VAL A 98 -8.84 12.73 -2.21
N ILE A 99 -7.78 12.83 -1.42
CA ILE A 99 -7.81 12.59 0.01
C ILE A 99 -7.12 13.72 0.76
N GLY A 100 -7.61 14.04 1.93
CA GLY A 100 -7.02 15.03 2.83
C GLY A 100 -7.67 14.99 4.20
N THR A 101 -7.01 15.58 5.19
CA THR A 101 -7.62 15.83 6.50
C THR A 101 -8.29 17.19 6.46
N VAL A 102 -9.56 17.23 6.81
CA VAL A 102 -10.38 18.46 6.72
C VAL A 102 -9.85 19.62 7.56
N GLN A 103 -10.24 20.82 7.17
CA GLN A 103 -9.88 22.06 7.88
C GLN A 103 -10.20 21.97 9.37
N GLY A 104 -9.24 22.35 10.20
CA GLY A 104 -9.32 22.28 11.67
C GLY A 104 -8.84 20.94 12.24
N ASP A 105 -8.49 19.97 11.40
CA ASP A 105 -7.99 18.68 11.81
C ASP A 105 -6.56 18.45 11.27
N VAL A 106 -5.64 18.07 12.16
CA VAL A 106 -4.22 17.81 11.82
C VAL A 106 -3.84 16.34 11.93
N HIS A 107 -4.79 15.44 12.21
CA HIS A 107 -4.55 14.01 12.29
C HIS A 107 -4.38 13.44 10.87
N ASP A 108 -3.24 12.82 10.59
CA ASP A 108 -2.93 12.29 9.27
C ASP A 108 -2.63 10.78 9.24
N ILE A 109 -2.49 10.16 10.39
CA ILE A 109 -2.19 8.72 10.50
C ILE A 109 -3.25 7.89 9.78
N GLY A 110 -4.53 8.07 10.11
CA GLY A 110 -5.63 7.37 9.47
C GLY A 110 -5.73 7.66 7.98
N LYS A 111 -5.51 8.93 7.59
CA LYS A 111 -5.47 9.33 6.19
C LYS A 111 -4.37 8.60 5.42
N ASN A 112 -3.19 8.49 5.98
CA ASN A 112 -2.05 7.86 5.33
C ASN A 112 -2.26 6.34 5.16
N ILE A 113 -2.92 5.68 6.12
CA ILE A 113 -3.30 4.26 6.00
C ILE A 113 -4.31 4.09 4.85
N ILE A 114 -5.34 4.91 4.79
CA ILE A 114 -6.37 4.86 3.73
C ILE A 114 -5.74 5.16 2.37
N LYS A 115 -4.88 6.17 2.29
CA LYS A 115 -4.10 6.49 1.08
C LYS A 115 -3.36 5.26 0.57
N LEU A 116 -2.60 4.60 1.45
CA LEU A 116 -1.87 3.39 1.13
C LEU A 116 -2.78 2.30 0.55
N MET A 117 -3.93 2.06 1.18
CA MET A 117 -4.88 1.05 0.72
C MET A 117 -5.44 1.35 -0.68
N PHE A 118 -5.73 2.63 -0.98
CA PHE A 118 -6.15 3.03 -2.32
C PHE A 118 -5.03 2.88 -3.35
N GLU A 119 -3.79 3.30 -3.02
CA GLU A 119 -2.64 3.16 -3.92
C GLU A 119 -2.37 1.69 -4.25
N VAL A 120 -2.44 0.81 -3.25
CA VAL A 120 -2.30 -0.65 -3.44
C VAL A 120 -3.44 -1.21 -4.27
N GLY A 121 -4.65 -0.71 -4.10
CA GLY A 121 -5.82 -1.07 -4.91
C GLY A 121 -5.77 -0.60 -6.37
N GLY A 122 -4.71 0.13 -6.77
CA GLY A 122 -4.52 0.59 -8.15
C GLY A 122 -5.16 1.96 -8.46
N PHE A 123 -5.56 2.71 -7.44
CA PHE A 123 -6.03 4.08 -7.60
C PHE A 123 -4.86 5.07 -7.65
N GLU A 124 -5.01 6.12 -8.43
CA GLU A 124 -4.15 7.29 -8.35
C GLU A 124 -4.66 8.19 -7.21
N VAL A 125 -3.81 8.45 -6.20
CA VAL A 125 -4.21 9.20 -5.01
C VAL A 125 -3.59 10.59 -5.00
N HIS A 126 -4.45 11.60 -4.97
CA HIS A 126 -4.09 13.01 -4.80
C HIS A 126 -4.21 13.38 -3.33
N ASP A 127 -3.09 13.41 -2.61
CA ASP A 127 -3.05 13.70 -1.18
C ASP A 127 -2.86 15.20 -0.94
N LEU A 128 -3.88 15.84 -0.41
CA LEU A 128 -3.89 17.27 -0.10
C LEU A 128 -3.24 17.61 1.25
N GLY A 129 -2.89 16.60 2.05
CA GLY A 129 -2.27 16.81 3.36
C GLY A 129 -3.28 17.02 4.48
N ARG A 130 -2.93 17.90 5.43
CA ARG A 130 -3.67 18.19 6.66
C ARG A 130 -4.27 19.60 6.63
N ASP A 131 -5.28 19.83 7.47
CA ASP A 131 -5.91 21.15 7.65
C ASP A 131 -6.32 21.76 6.29
N VAL A 132 -7.01 20.95 5.47
CA VAL A 132 -7.34 21.29 4.10
C VAL A 132 -8.70 21.98 4.02
N PRO A 133 -8.79 23.22 3.50
CA PRO A 133 -10.07 23.89 3.25
C PRO A 133 -10.95 23.08 2.30
N LEU A 134 -12.26 23.08 2.52
CA LEU A 134 -13.22 22.31 1.71
C LEU A 134 -13.14 22.62 0.21
N GLU A 135 -12.88 23.87 -0.15
CA GLU A 135 -12.74 24.32 -1.53
C GLU A 135 -11.58 23.60 -2.26
N LYS A 136 -10.52 23.24 -1.53
CA LYS A 136 -9.36 22.55 -2.12
C LYS A 136 -9.70 21.13 -2.59
N PHE A 137 -10.58 20.43 -1.89
CA PHE A 137 -11.07 19.12 -2.34
C PHE A 137 -11.79 19.23 -3.68
N VAL A 138 -12.65 20.24 -3.83
CA VAL A 138 -13.39 20.48 -5.06
C VAL A 138 -12.46 20.91 -6.19
N GLU A 139 -11.53 21.84 -5.93
CA GLU A 139 -10.54 22.27 -6.91
C GLU A 139 -9.70 21.12 -7.45
N GLU A 140 -9.24 20.23 -6.59
CA GLU A 140 -8.43 19.08 -7.00
C GLU A 140 -9.27 18.05 -7.74
N GLN A 141 -10.49 17.76 -7.26
CA GLN A 141 -11.39 16.83 -7.94
C GLN A 141 -11.72 17.28 -9.37
N LEU A 142 -11.89 18.58 -9.61
CA LEU A 142 -12.15 19.13 -10.95
C LEU A 142 -10.96 18.99 -11.92
N LYS A 143 -9.75 18.72 -11.41
CA LYS A 143 -8.55 18.47 -12.23
C LYS A 143 -8.36 17.00 -12.56
N THR A 144 -9.09 16.11 -11.90
CA THR A 144 -8.91 14.67 -11.94
C THR A 144 -10.00 13.94 -12.73
N ASP A 145 -10.39 14.43 -13.87
CA ASP A 145 -11.40 13.80 -14.75
C ASP A 145 -11.00 12.42 -15.28
#